data_14aa585c62f943f65eb56d09bfd801ae
#
_entry.id   14aa585c62f943f65eb56d09bfd801ae
#
_cell.length_a   1.000
_cell.length_b   1.000
_cell.length_c   1.000
_cell.angle_alpha   90.00
_cell.angle_beta   90.00
_cell.angle_gamma   90.00
#
_symmetry.space_group_name_H-M   'P 1'
#
loop_
_entity.id
_entity.type
_entity.pdbx_description
1 polymer ?
#
loop_
_entity_poly.entity_id
_entity_poly.type
_entity_poly.pdbx_seq_one_letter_code
_entity_poly.pdbx_strand_id
1 'polypeptide(L)'
;MKSMEKQDCYRVLSDKINEGNCIAFIGAGVSRSYSYQGKEYQGVPMAYELVNIWKTNRNFLSETKNLEEASFLIKYYEGRQGLEKLLKKEIDKPIPPLPAHNLLANIDFSCFVSMNFDTLLEKALENKSKDYLALVKDTDVSLMEKTSIPVIKPHGCISNPNSIKIAKDEVLSFNEHIPIIKNYLLSILANRTVLFIGFGLGDYDLLMLIKYLKNTLGNHMPKSFAVMRNENNYLEKFWKEYDITIINEDATLFLTELENTVKKLKYQLQDDLEPWMKNPFFMELLEIRGLPTETQVIDALLKEIKRKIEDGVEDDILKEQINDAISLVLQYRKNYHALGNLLDEINNIFDCCKTSNCTLWSEFNKLEKHREDITHKINSKCLEVIGEAKNILLFSQSQRVTNLLNSLPAYKQQEIQLYIGECRPKSPASFQDAILTAKLLKNTKYKIRLVPDIAIFHYLENKSIDLILMGAHGVYKTKENIYKYFVNTCGSSSISQIAELNNIPLKLIFEKEKEELYVDESSLENISYDEEENITANSEIEKDRDLSERTRIYNIGYDLVKWNDNIIPITNTDLCNS
;
A
#
# COMPACT_ATOMS: atom_id res chain seq x y z
N MET A 1 -38.38 -9.78 3.88
CA MET A 1 -37.22 -9.04 3.31
C MET A 1 -36.34 -10.07 2.63
N LYS A 2 -35.98 -9.88 1.32
CA LYS A 2 -35.03 -10.75 0.63
C LYS A 2 -33.69 -10.74 1.38
N SER A 3 -33.03 -11.89 1.50
CA SER A 3 -31.64 -11.96 1.96
C SER A 3 -30.79 -11.08 1.05
N MET A 4 -29.92 -10.28 1.64
CA MET A 4 -28.96 -9.46 0.90
C MET A 4 -28.03 -10.39 0.10
N GLU A 5 -27.87 -10.15 -1.20
CA GLU A 5 -26.96 -10.97 -2.00
C GLU A 5 -25.51 -10.74 -1.56
N LYS A 6 -24.66 -11.74 -1.68
CA LYS A 6 -23.27 -11.69 -1.23
C LYS A 6 -22.50 -10.50 -1.83
N GLN A 7 -22.75 -10.19 -3.11
CA GLN A 7 -22.15 -9.04 -3.78
C GLN A 7 -22.54 -7.70 -3.16
N ASP A 8 -23.78 -7.57 -2.69
CA ASP A 8 -24.22 -6.37 -1.98
C ASP A 8 -23.48 -6.19 -0.65
N CYS A 9 -23.13 -7.28 0.04
CA CYS A 9 -22.36 -7.23 1.28
C CYS A 9 -20.94 -6.67 1.04
N TYR A 10 -20.26 -7.13 -0.02
CA TYR A 10 -18.94 -6.61 -0.38
C TYR A 10 -18.98 -5.12 -0.70
N ARG A 11 -19.97 -4.69 -1.47
CA ARG A 11 -20.14 -3.29 -1.83
C ARG A 11 -20.36 -2.41 -0.59
N VAL A 12 -21.33 -2.75 0.25
CA VAL A 12 -21.63 -1.98 1.48
C VAL A 12 -20.43 -1.92 2.41
N LEU A 13 -19.71 -3.04 2.61
CA LEU A 13 -18.51 -3.06 3.44
C LEU A 13 -17.41 -2.18 2.84
N SER A 14 -17.19 -2.27 1.52
CA SER A 14 -16.17 -1.48 0.84
C SER A 14 -16.45 0.01 0.90
N ASP A 15 -17.71 0.44 0.72
CA ASP A 15 -18.12 1.83 0.90
C ASP A 15 -17.81 2.31 2.32
N LYS A 16 -18.19 1.51 3.34
CA LYS A 16 -17.94 1.85 4.75
C LYS A 16 -16.46 1.88 5.12
N ILE A 17 -15.65 1.02 4.51
CA ILE A 17 -14.18 1.02 4.69
C ILE A 17 -13.59 2.30 4.06
N ASN A 18 -13.98 2.63 2.83
CA ASN A 18 -13.49 3.83 2.14
C ASN A 18 -13.92 5.15 2.83
N GLU A 19 -15.08 5.16 3.50
CA GLU A 19 -15.54 6.26 4.36
C GLU A 19 -14.80 6.35 5.71
N GLY A 20 -13.95 5.37 6.08
CA GLY A 20 -13.34 5.26 7.42
C GLY A 20 -14.33 4.87 8.52
N ASN A 21 -15.49 4.32 8.15
CA ASN A 21 -16.60 3.98 9.03
C ASN A 21 -16.78 2.47 9.25
N CYS A 22 -15.73 1.66 9.02
CA CYS A 22 -15.74 0.23 9.25
C CYS A 22 -14.60 -0.18 10.18
N ILE A 23 -14.90 -1.08 11.12
CA ILE A 23 -13.94 -1.71 12.03
C ILE A 23 -13.91 -3.22 11.81
N ALA A 24 -12.75 -3.86 12.01
CA ALA A 24 -12.63 -5.31 12.00
C ALA A 24 -12.60 -5.86 13.43
N PHE A 25 -13.53 -6.75 13.75
CA PHE A 25 -13.60 -7.47 15.02
C PHE A 25 -13.09 -8.91 14.81
N ILE A 26 -11.94 -9.23 15.41
CA ILE A 26 -11.14 -10.41 15.09
C ILE A 26 -11.20 -11.42 16.22
N GLY A 27 -11.52 -12.67 15.87
CA GLY A 27 -11.51 -13.80 16.78
C GLY A 27 -10.45 -14.84 16.46
N ALA A 28 -10.32 -15.86 17.31
CA ALA A 28 -9.28 -16.87 17.26
C ALA A 28 -9.26 -17.70 15.95
N GLY A 29 -10.37 -17.75 15.23
CA GLY A 29 -10.44 -18.45 13.94
C GLY A 29 -9.49 -17.92 12.87
N VAL A 30 -9.04 -16.66 12.96
CA VAL A 30 -8.06 -16.06 12.05
C VAL A 30 -6.64 -16.54 12.33
N SER A 31 -6.36 -16.90 13.59
CA SER A 31 -5.01 -17.30 14.06
C SER A 31 -4.80 -18.82 14.11
N ARG A 32 -5.82 -19.63 13.82
CA ARG A 32 -5.70 -21.11 13.86
C ARG A 32 -4.88 -21.65 12.70
N SER A 33 -4.34 -22.87 12.88
CA SER A 33 -3.73 -23.63 11.77
C SER A 33 -4.77 -24.01 10.71
N TYR A 34 -4.41 -23.90 9.43
CA TYR A 34 -5.28 -24.26 8.30
C TYR A 34 -4.49 -24.48 7.01
N SER A 35 -5.13 -25.15 6.03
CA SER A 35 -4.61 -25.31 4.68
C SER A 35 -5.24 -24.27 3.74
N TYR A 36 -4.42 -23.59 2.94
CA TYR A 36 -4.86 -22.62 1.96
C TYR A 36 -4.00 -22.70 0.69
N GLN A 37 -4.62 -22.85 -0.46
CA GLN A 37 -3.96 -23.02 -1.77
C GLN A 37 -2.89 -24.13 -1.76
N GLY A 38 -3.21 -25.27 -1.14
CA GLY A 38 -2.30 -26.43 -1.05
C GLY A 38 -1.12 -26.27 -0.10
N LYS A 39 -1.02 -25.17 0.64
CA LYS A 39 0.01 -24.91 1.63
C LYS A 39 -0.56 -24.97 3.04
N GLU A 40 0.16 -25.68 3.94
CA GLU A 40 -0.17 -25.75 5.36
C GLU A 40 0.40 -24.54 6.12
N TYR A 41 -0.46 -23.90 6.90
CA TYR A 41 -0.10 -22.77 7.76
C TYR A 41 -0.26 -23.15 9.22
N GLN A 42 0.84 -23.08 9.95
CA GLN A 42 0.83 -23.34 11.38
C GLN A 42 0.39 -22.08 12.13
N GLY A 43 -0.64 -22.20 12.94
CA GLY A 43 -1.21 -21.11 13.72
C GLY A 43 -1.08 -21.30 15.23
N VAL A 44 -1.87 -20.51 15.97
CA VAL A 44 -1.97 -20.56 17.42
C VAL A 44 -3.11 -21.52 17.82
N PRO A 45 -2.96 -22.30 18.90
CA PRO A 45 -4.02 -23.20 19.35
C PRO A 45 -5.32 -22.47 19.69
N MET A 46 -6.45 -23.06 19.31
CA MET A 46 -7.78 -22.62 19.71
C MET A 46 -8.04 -22.90 21.20
N ALA A 47 -9.04 -22.25 21.79
CA ALA A 47 -9.39 -22.39 23.21
C ALA A 47 -9.54 -23.86 23.65
N TYR A 48 -10.26 -24.69 22.88
CA TYR A 48 -10.46 -26.09 23.19
C TYR A 48 -9.16 -26.92 23.05
N GLU A 49 -8.26 -26.54 22.13
CA GLU A 49 -6.96 -27.19 21.95
C GLU A 49 -6.05 -26.88 23.13
N LEU A 50 -6.03 -25.62 23.61
CA LEU A 50 -5.28 -25.24 24.82
C LEU A 50 -5.73 -26.06 26.02
N VAL A 51 -7.04 -26.22 26.24
CA VAL A 51 -7.57 -27.05 27.33
C VAL A 51 -7.07 -28.49 27.20
N ASN A 52 -7.14 -29.07 26.00
CA ASN A 52 -6.65 -30.43 25.76
C ASN A 52 -5.15 -30.58 25.98
N ILE A 53 -4.34 -29.64 25.52
CA ILE A 53 -2.89 -29.62 25.77
C ILE A 53 -2.60 -29.57 27.27
N TRP A 54 -3.31 -28.70 28.02
CA TRP A 54 -3.08 -28.55 29.45
C TRP A 54 -3.54 -29.75 30.28
N LYS A 55 -4.59 -30.46 29.84
CA LYS A 55 -5.07 -31.69 30.47
C LYS A 55 -4.06 -32.82 30.45
N THR A 56 -3.22 -32.90 29.44
CA THR A 56 -2.29 -34.04 29.24
C THR A 56 -1.44 -34.33 30.47
N ASN A 57 -1.07 -33.32 31.26
CA ASN A 57 -0.20 -33.45 32.43
C ASN A 57 -0.84 -32.93 33.73
N ARG A 58 -2.18 -32.79 33.78
CA ARG A 58 -2.87 -32.15 34.92
C ARG A 58 -4.22 -32.84 35.22
N ASN A 59 -4.20 -33.83 36.08
CA ASN A 59 -5.37 -34.59 36.44
C ASN A 59 -6.50 -33.70 37.02
N PHE A 60 -6.19 -32.58 37.67
CA PHE A 60 -7.16 -31.66 38.20
C PHE A 60 -7.97 -30.92 37.13
N LEU A 61 -7.57 -31.00 35.85
CA LEU A 61 -8.30 -30.45 34.73
C LEU A 61 -9.21 -31.46 34.01
N SER A 62 -9.25 -32.73 34.46
CA SER A 62 -9.95 -33.82 33.76
C SER A 62 -11.40 -33.50 33.41
N GLU A 63 -12.12 -32.83 34.30
CA GLU A 63 -13.56 -32.53 34.16
C GLU A 63 -13.85 -31.15 33.51
N THR A 64 -12.80 -30.29 33.31
CA THR A 64 -13.01 -28.95 32.73
C THR A 64 -13.45 -29.04 31.28
N LYS A 65 -14.36 -28.16 30.87
CA LYS A 65 -14.94 -28.14 29.51
C LYS A 65 -14.51 -26.92 28.72
N ASN A 66 -14.16 -25.83 29.39
CA ASN A 66 -13.84 -24.56 28.76
C ASN A 66 -12.53 -23.97 29.30
N LEU A 67 -12.02 -22.96 28.59
CA LEU A 67 -10.74 -22.34 28.85
C LEU A 67 -10.73 -21.55 30.16
N GLU A 68 -11.85 -20.91 30.50
CA GLU A 68 -11.98 -20.09 31.70
C GLU A 68 -11.91 -20.95 32.98
N GLU A 69 -12.55 -22.11 32.98
CA GLU A 69 -12.49 -23.06 34.10
C GLU A 69 -11.10 -23.68 34.24
N ALA A 70 -10.50 -24.10 33.12
CA ALA A 70 -9.17 -24.66 33.13
C ALA A 70 -8.14 -23.62 33.62
N SER A 71 -8.25 -22.37 33.17
CA SER A 71 -7.39 -21.27 33.59
C SER A 71 -7.55 -20.93 35.07
N PHE A 72 -8.78 -20.96 35.58
CA PHE A 72 -9.05 -20.76 37.00
C PHE A 72 -8.40 -21.85 37.88
N LEU A 73 -8.52 -23.12 37.50
CA LEU A 73 -7.91 -24.22 38.25
C LEU A 73 -6.38 -24.18 38.20
N ILE A 74 -5.78 -23.86 37.03
CA ILE A 74 -4.33 -23.67 36.93
C ILE A 74 -3.88 -22.52 37.83
N LYS A 75 -4.60 -21.39 37.80
CA LYS A 75 -4.31 -20.25 38.67
C LYS A 75 -4.43 -20.63 40.17
N TYR A 76 -5.40 -21.47 40.53
CA TYR A 76 -5.59 -21.92 41.88
C TYR A 76 -4.50 -22.86 42.36
N TYR A 77 -4.09 -23.85 41.56
CA TYR A 77 -3.11 -24.87 41.96
C TYR A 77 -1.68 -24.50 41.66
N GLU A 78 -1.39 -23.76 40.58
CA GLU A 78 -0.02 -23.42 40.11
C GLU A 78 0.29 -21.91 40.24
N GLY A 79 -0.69 -21.13 40.69
CA GLY A 79 -0.57 -19.66 40.79
C GLY A 79 -0.67 -18.95 39.44
N ARG A 80 -0.80 -17.63 39.50
CA ARG A 80 -0.88 -16.77 38.30
C ARG A 80 0.33 -16.95 37.38
N GLN A 81 1.54 -17.03 37.93
CA GLN A 81 2.76 -17.23 37.15
C GLN A 81 2.79 -18.57 36.40
N GLY A 82 2.17 -19.63 36.96
CA GLY A 82 2.01 -20.92 36.31
C GLY A 82 1.17 -20.79 35.04
N LEU A 83 0.02 -20.12 35.16
CA LEU A 83 -0.87 -19.86 34.04
C LEU A 83 -0.17 -19.00 32.94
N GLU A 84 0.54 -17.95 33.33
CA GLU A 84 1.26 -17.09 32.40
C GLU A 84 2.36 -17.82 31.62
N LYS A 85 3.12 -18.71 32.28
CA LYS A 85 4.12 -19.55 31.62
C LYS A 85 3.51 -20.47 30.58
N LEU A 86 2.33 -21.04 30.87
CA LEU A 86 1.62 -21.92 29.95
C LEU A 86 1.10 -21.14 28.75
N LEU A 87 0.46 -20.00 28.98
CA LEU A 87 -0.01 -19.12 27.90
C LEU A 87 1.15 -18.71 27.00
N LYS A 88 2.27 -18.26 27.59
CA LYS A 88 3.44 -17.85 26.83
C LYS A 88 4.01 -18.99 26.00
N LYS A 89 4.13 -20.19 26.56
CA LYS A 89 4.63 -21.37 25.84
C LYS A 89 3.78 -21.73 24.62
N GLU A 90 2.46 -21.62 24.72
CA GLU A 90 1.55 -22.10 23.67
C GLU A 90 1.14 -21.01 22.66
N ILE A 91 1.17 -19.73 23.06
CA ILE A 91 0.70 -18.60 22.24
C ILE A 91 1.85 -17.77 21.67
N ASP A 92 2.92 -17.51 22.47
CA ASP A 92 4.07 -16.69 22.05
C ASP A 92 5.05 -17.53 21.21
N LYS A 93 4.59 -17.98 20.06
CA LYS A 93 5.40 -18.75 19.11
C LYS A 93 6.00 -17.84 18.04
N PRO A 94 7.23 -18.12 17.57
CA PRO A 94 7.87 -17.36 16.49
C PRO A 94 7.32 -17.76 15.12
N ILE A 95 6.00 -17.58 14.92
CA ILE A 95 5.34 -17.83 13.65
C ILE A 95 5.08 -16.50 12.92
N PRO A 96 5.14 -16.50 11.58
CA PRO A 96 4.78 -15.32 10.78
C PRO A 96 3.27 -15.07 10.81
N PRO A 97 2.82 -13.85 10.49
CA PRO A 97 1.41 -13.58 10.25
C PRO A 97 0.84 -14.52 9.18
N LEU A 98 -0.35 -15.04 9.43
CA LEU A 98 -1.06 -15.91 8.49
C LEU A 98 -1.68 -15.08 7.34
N PRO A 99 -2.06 -15.70 6.21
CA PRO A 99 -2.66 -14.99 5.07
C PRO A 99 -3.80 -14.05 5.45
N ALA A 100 -4.72 -14.47 6.32
CA ALA A 100 -5.82 -13.63 6.77
C ALA A 100 -5.36 -12.37 7.54
N HIS A 101 -4.28 -12.45 8.34
CA HIS A 101 -3.71 -11.27 9.02
C HIS A 101 -3.10 -10.28 8.02
N ASN A 102 -2.41 -10.78 6.99
CA ASN A 102 -1.84 -9.94 5.95
C ASN A 102 -2.93 -9.22 5.13
N LEU A 103 -4.03 -9.91 4.82
CA LEU A 103 -5.20 -9.32 4.14
C LEU A 103 -5.89 -8.27 5.02
N LEU A 104 -6.07 -8.54 6.31
CA LEU A 104 -6.61 -7.56 7.27
C LEU A 104 -5.71 -6.32 7.34
N ALA A 105 -4.39 -6.50 7.37
CA ALA A 105 -3.44 -5.39 7.38
C ALA A 105 -3.40 -4.61 6.05
N ASN A 106 -3.80 -5.19 4.91
CA ASN A 106 -3.89 -4.49 3.63
C ASN A 106 -5.13 -3.57 3.55
N ILE A 107 -6.23 -3.96 4.20
CA ILE A 107 -7.49 -3.21 4.17
C ILE A 107 -7.42 -2.05 5.17
N ASP A 108 -7.95 -0.86 4.78
CA ASP A 108 -7.90 0.36 5.59
C ASP A 108 -9.06 0.42 6.60
N PHE A 109 -9.11 -0.55 7.52
CA PHE A 109 -10.03 -0.48 8.65
C PHE A 109 -9.66 0.69 9.58
N SER A 110 -10.68 1.39 10.09
CA SER A 110 -10.46 2.54 10.99
C SER A 110 -10.03 2.14 12.40
N CYS A 111 -10.25 0.88 12.78
CA CYS A 111 -9.87 0.31 14.07
C CYS A 111 -9.94 -1.21 13.97
N PHE A 112 -9.10 -1.90 14.74
CA PHE A 112 -9.19 -3.33 14.98
C PHE A 112 -9.59 -3.61 16.42
N VAL A 113 -10.49 -4.57 16.61
CA VAL A 113 -10.79 -5.14 17.93
C VAL A 113 -10.40 -6.61 17.89
N SER A 114 -9.42 -7.02 18.66
CA SER A 114 -8.91 -8.39 18.67
C SER A 114 -9.15 -9.05 20.02
N MET A 115 -9.94 -10.12 20.03
CA MET A 115 -10.14 -10.97 21.22
C MET A 115 -8.97 -11.96 21.40
N ASN A 116 -8.04 -12.02 20.47
CA ASN A 116 -6.91 -12.93 20.49
C ASN A 116 -5.78 -12.40 21.38
N PHE A 117 -5.11 -13.30 22.08
CA PHE A 117 -3.95 -12.96 22.92
C PHE A 117 -2.67 -12.81 22.12
N ASP A 118 -2.58 -13.45 20.92
CA ASP A 118 -1.39 -13.41 20.06
C ASP A 118 -1.12 -12.01 19.48
N THR A 119 0.05 -11.84 18.84
CA THR A 119 0.48 -10.58 18.20
C THR A 119 0.58 -10.69 16.68
N LEU A 120 -0.15 -11.61 16.05
CA LEU A 120 -0.02 -11.87 14.62
C LEU A 120 -0.57 -10.73 13.76
N LEU A 121 -1.64 -10.06 14.22
CA LEU A 121 -2.18 -8.87 13.54
C LEU A 121 -1.19 -7.70 13.62
N GLU A 122 -0.64 -7.45 14.81
CA GLU A 122 0.34 -6.38 15.04
C GLU A 122 1.57 -6.57 14.16
N LYS A 123 2.11 -7.79 14.08
CA LYS A 123 3.22 -8.14 13.16
C LYS A 123 2.84 -7.93 11.69
N ALA A 124 1.59 -8.21 11.30
CA ALA A 124 1.13 -7.97 9.93
C ALA A 124 1.06 -6.47 9.61
N LEU A 125 0.61 -5.64 10.55
CA LEU A 125 0.60 -4.18 10.42
C LEU A 125 2.01 -3.60 10.34
N GLU A 126 2.94 -4.10 11.17
CA GLU A 126 4.38 -3.75 11.12
C GLU A 126 5.01 -4.07 9.77
N ASN A 127 4.75 -5.28 9.22
CA ASN A 127 5.23 -5.70 7.91
C ASN A 127 4.73 -4.78 6.78
N LYS A 128 3.57 -4.12 6.97
CA LYS A 128 3.00 -3.14 6.04
C LYS A 128 3.39 -1.69 6.38
N SER A 129 4.25 -1.48 7.35
CA SER A 129 4.66 -0.15 7.85
C SER A 129 3.46 0.73 8.21
N LYS A 130 2.36 0.12 8.67
CA LYS A 130 1.21 0.84 9.21
C LYS A 130 1.48 1.18 10.68
N ASP A 131 1.30 2.45 11.02
CA ASP A 131 1.37 2.90 12.40
C ASP A 131 0.13 2.46 13.17
N TYR A 132 0.32 1.80 14.32
CA TYR A 132 -0.77 1.32 15.17
C TYR A 132 -0.46 1.52 16.65
N LEU A 133 -1.50 1.55 17.45
CA LEU A 133 -1.39 1.54 18.91
C LEU A 133 -2.24 0.41 19.50
N ALA A 134 -1.61 -0.53 20.20
CA ALA A 134 -2.30 -1.59 20.92
C ALA A 134 -2.87 -1.05 22.24
N LEU A 135 -4.21 -1.09 22.39
CA LEU A 135 -4.92 -0.67 23.59
C LEU A 135 -5.24 -1.90 24.45
N VAL A 136 -4.42 -2.15 25.46
CA VAL A 136 -4.48 -3.31 26.35
C VAL A 136 -4.89 -2.90 27.78
N LYS A 137 -4.58 -1.67 28.18
CA LYS A 137 -4.89 -1.05 29.46
C LYS A 137 -5.52 0.32 29.25
N ASP A 138 -6.33 0.78 30.18
CA ASP A 138 -6.96 2.10 30.12
C ASP A 138 -5.96 3.26 29.96
N THR A 139 -4.76 3.11 30.53
CA THR A 139 -3.68 4.10 30.35
C THR A 139 -3.21 4.25 28.90
N ASP A 140 -3.35 3.22 28.08
CA ASP A 140 -2.90 3.23 26.68
C ASP A 140 -3.74 4.20 25.83
N VAL A 141 -4.98 4.47 26.24
CA VAL A 141 -5.90 5.38 25.57
C VAL A 141 -5.33 6.81 25.53
N SER A 142 -4.56 7.21 26.54
CA SER A 142 -3.92 8.54 26.59
C SER A 142 -2.78 8.70 25.56
N LEU A 143 -2.29 7.61 24.99
CA LEU A 143 -1.21 7.59 23.99
C LEU A 143 -1.74 7.60 22.55
N MET A 144 -3.07 7.65 22.35
CA MET A 144 -3.67 7.64 21.02
C MET A 144 -3.33 8.91 20.23
N GLU A 145 -2.69 8.72 19.08
CA GLU A 145 -2.47 9.76 18.09
C GLU A 145 -3.47 9.65 16.93
N LYS A 146 -3.74 10.77 16.24
CA LYS A 146 -4.70 10.78 15.11
C LYS A 146 -4.29 9.89 13.94
N THR A 147 -3.00 9.61 13.81
CA THR A 147 -2.41 8.86 12.71
C THR A 147 -2.30 7.37 12.98
N SER A 148 -2.33 6.96 14.27
CA SER A 148 -2.18 5.56 14.66
C SER A 148 -3.50 4.80 14.58
N ILE A 149 -3.47 3.58 14.02
CA ILE A 149 -4.62 2.69 13.96
C ILE A 149 -4.83 2.05 15.34
N PRO A 150 -5.97 2.24 16.02
CA PRO A 150 -6.22 1.58 17.29
C PRO A 150 -6.39 0.06 17.11
N VAL A 151 -5.64 -0.73 17.88
CA VAL A 151 -5.81 -2.18 18.02
C VAL A 151 -6.25 -2.48 19.45
N ILE A 152 -7.56 -2.58 19.65
CA ILE A 152 -8.16 -2.81 20.98
C ILE A 152 -8.07 -4.29 21.31
N LYS A 153 -7.48 -4.64 22.46
CA LYS A 153 -7.34 -6.02 22.95
C LYS A 153 -8.00 -6.19 24.32
N PRO A 154 -9.34 -6.34 24.37
CA PRO A 154 -10.09 -6.32 25.64
C PRO A 154 -9.69 -7.43 26.60
N HIS A 155 -9.32 -8.60 26.09
CA HIS A 155 -8.89 -9.75 26.89
C HIS A 155 -7.38 -9.77 27.22
N GLY A 156 -6.64 -8.71 26.82
CA GLY A 156 -5.20 -8.61 27.04
C GLY A 156 -4.36 -9.13 25.86
N CYS A 157 -3.03 -9.11 26.03
CA CYS A 157 -2.07 -9.47 24.99
C CYS A 157 -0.91 -10.27 25.59
N ILE A 158 -0.40 -11.25 24.82
CA ILE A 158 0.73 -12.09 25.25
C ILE A 158 2.04 -11.31 25.38
N SER A 159 2.18 -10.17 24.69
CA SER A 159 3.30 -9.23 24.90
C SER A 159 3.34 -8.67 26.32
N ASN A 160 2.18 -8.66 27.02
CA ASN A 160 2.06 -8.28 28.41
C ASN A 160 1.14 -9.31 29.13
N PRO A 161 1.67 -10.49 29.54
CA PRO A 161 0.87 -11.60 30.08
C PRO A 161 0.00 -11.24 31.28
N ASN A 162 0.43 -10.25 32.09
CA ASN A 162 -0.35 -9.75 33.22
C ASN A 162 -1.67 -9.07 32.82
N SER A 163 -1.77 -8.61 31.57
CA SER A 163 -3.00 -8.01 31.04
C SER A 163 -4.06 -9.04 30.68
N ILE A 164 -3.66 -10.30 30.45
CA ILE A 164 -4.57 -11.36 30.00
C ILE A 164 -5.55 -11.71 31.13
N LYS A 165 -6.84 -11.55 30.86
CA LYS A 165 -7.95 -11.89 31.76
C LYS A 165 -8.71 -13.05 31.14
N ILE A 166 -8.42 -14.27 31.63
CA ILE A 166 -8.91 -15.52 31.03
C ILE A 166 -9.50 -16.47 32.07
N ALA A 167 -9.10 -16.37 33.34
CA ALA A 167 -9.67 -17.20 34.39
C ALA A 167 -11.13 -16.77 34.72
N LYS A 168 -11.98 -17.71 35.05
CA LYS A 168 -13.43 -17.49 35.25
C LYS A 168 -13.74 -16.33 36.19
N ASP A 169 -12.98 -16.18 37.29
CA ASP A 169 -13.10 -15.07 38.23
C ASP A 169 -12.69 -13.71 37.62
N GLU A 170 -11.74 -13.71 36.67
CA GLU A 170 -11.25 -12.50 36.00
C GLU A 170 -12.22 -12.04 34.89
N VAL A 171 -12.82 -13.00 34.17
CA VAL A 171 -13.80 -12.70 33.10
C VAL A 171 -15.07 -12.10 33.72
N LEU A 172 -15.52 -12.58 34.88
CA LEU A 172 -16.71 -12.02 35.57
C LEU A 172 -16.54 -10.55 35.96
N SER A 173 -15.29 -10.09 36.17
CA SER A 173 -14.97 -8.68 36.50
C SER A 173 -14.50 -7.86 35.31
N PHE A 174 -14.63 -8.34 34.07
CA PHE A 174 -14.18 -7.69 32.83
C PHE A 174 -14.58 -6.21 32.74
N ASN A 175 -15.82 -5.91 33.12
CA ASN A 175 -16.38 -4.55 33.08
C ASN A 175 -15.69 -3.55 34.02
N GLU A 176 -14.98 -4.04 35.04
CA GLU A 176 -14.32 -3.24 36.08
C GLU A 176 -12.83 -3.01 35.77
N HIS A 177 -12.24 -3.84 34.93
CA HIS A 177 -10.79 -3.81 34.68
C HIS A 177 -10.34 -2.80 33.62
N ILE A 178 -11.19 -2.49 32.63
CA ILE A 178 -10.88 -1.60 31.50
C ILE A 178 -12.06 -0.66 31.16
N PRO A 179 -12.60 0.11 32.13
CA PRO A 179 -13.78 0.93 31.93
C PRO A 179 -13.63 1.97 30.83
N ILE A 180 -12.45 2.55 30.63
CA ILE A 180 -12.19 3.57 29.59
C ILE A 180 -12.18 2.90 28.21
N ILE A 181 -11.45 1.80 28.03
CA ILE A 181 -11.43 1.03 26.78
C ILE A 181 -12.82 0.52 26.44
N LYS A 182 -13.58 0.03 27.43
CA LYS A 182 -14.97 -0.42 27.23
C LYS A 182 -15.86 0.70 26.72
N ASN A 183 -15.82 1.88 27.33
CA ASN A 183 -16.60 3.03 26.89
C ASN A 183 -16.19 3.49 25.48
N TYR A 184 -14.91 3.45 25.16
CA TYR A 184 -14.42 3.70 23.81
C TYR A 184 -14.93 2.67 22.82
N LEU A 185 -14.89 1.36 23.17
CA LEU A 185 -15.45 0.28 22.36
C LEU A 185 -16.96 0.46 22.12
N LEU A 186 -17.73 0.79 23.17
CA LEU A 186 -19.15 1.11 23.02
C LEU A 186 -19.40 2.26 22.05
N SER A 187 -18.61 3.32 22.14
CA SER A 187 -18.73 4.48 21.26
C SER A 187 -18.49 4.11 19.79
N ILE A 188 -17.45 3.33 19.48
CA ILE A 188 -17.17 2.93 18.09
C ILE A 188 -18.17 1.92 17.54
N LEU A 189 -18.66 0.98 18.38
CA LEU A 189 -19.71 0.03 17.99
C LEU A 189 -21.07 0.72 17.76
N ALA A 190 -21.32 1.84 18.41
CA ALA A 190 -22.57 2.59 18.28
C ALA A 190 -22.70 3.34 16.95
N ASN A 191 -21.59 3.67 16.29
CA ASN A 191 -21.59 4.57 15.13
C ASN A 191 -20.87 4.03 13.89
N ARG A 192 -20.28 2.82 13.96
CA ARG A 192 -19.52 2.22 12.84
C ARG A 192 -20.04 0.85 12.47
N THR A 193 -19.92 0.52 11.19
CA THR A 193 -20.13 -0.85 10.70
C THR A 193 -19.05 -1.77 11.25
N VAL A 194 -19.43 -2.95 11.72
CA VAL A 194 -18.50 -3.96 12.23
C VAL A 194 -18.44 -5.15 11.30
N LEU A 195 -17.22 -5.55 10.92
CA LEU A 195 -16.95 -6.82 10.28
C LEU A 195 -16.38 -7.80 11.31
N PHE A 196 -17.18 -8.77 11.75
CA PHE A 196 -16.73 -9.87 12.58
C PHE A 196 -16.08 -10.95 11.71
N ILE A 197 -14.84 -11.34 12.03
CA ILE A 197 -14.11 -12.32 11.24
C ILE A 197 -13.30 -13.27 12.12
N GLY A 198 -13.37 -14.58 11.81
CA GLY A 198 -12.76 -15.60 12.67
C GLY A 198 -13.36 -15.67 14.08
N PHE A 199 -14.52 -15.08 14.28
CA PHE A 199 -15.20 -14.96 15.56
C PHE A 199 -16.49 -15.77 15.56
N GLY A 200 -16.61 -16.68 16.54
CA GLY A 200 -17.75 -17.59 16.63
C GLY A 200 -19.03 -16.97 17.18
N LEU A 201 -19.04 -15.65 17.47
CA LEU A 201 -20.16 -14.90 18.06
C LEU A 201 -20.69 -15.52 19.38
N GLY A 202 -19.87 -16.32 20.07
CA GLY A 202 -20.22 -16.99 21.31
C GLY A 202 -19.70 -16.29 22.58
N ASP A 203 -19.02 -15.14 22.44
CA ASP A 203 -18.52 -14.38 23.57
C ASP A 203 -19.66 -13.64 24.27
N TYR A 204 -19.84 -13.96 25.57
CA TYR A 204 -20.95 -13.43 26.35
C TYR A 204 -20.84 -11.91 26.57
N ASP A 205 -19.64 -11.40 26.81
CA ASP A 205 -19.43 -9.97 27.06
C ASP A 205 -19.73 -9.14 25.81
N LEU A 206 -19.31 -9.61 24.64
CA LEU A 206 -19.65 -8.98 23.36
C LEU A 206 -21.15 -9.02 23.11
N LEU A 207 -21.81 -10.19 23.35
CA LEU A 207 -23.25 -10.31 23.18
C LEU A 207 -23.99 -9.31 24.06
N MET A 208 -23.56 -9.13 25.30
CA MET A 208 -24.14 -8.14 26.22
C MET A 208 -23.95 -6.69 25.74
N LEU A 209 -22.81 -6.37 25.19
CA LEU A 209 -22.57 -5.04 24.60
C LEU A 209 -23.46 -4.79 23.37
N ILE A 210 -23.54 -5.76 22.46
CA ILE A 210 -24.40 -5.70 21.27
C ILE A 210 -25.87 -5.56 21.68
N LYS A 211 -26.32 -6.36 22.64
CA LYS A 211 -27.69 -6.31 23.17
C LYS A 211 -28.02 -4.95 23.83
N TYR A 212 -27.07 -4.40 24.59
CA TYR A 212 -27.19 -3.07 25.17
C TYR A 212 -27.37 -2.00 24.08
N LEU A 213 -26.51 -2.03 23.05
CA LEU A 213 -26.59 -1.09 21.94
C LEU A 213 -27.89 -1.23 21.15
N LYS A 214 -28.33 -2.46 20.87
CA LYS A 214 -29.61 -2.71 20.19
C LYS A 214 -30.80 -2.19 20.97
N ASN A 215 -30.83 -2.39 22.29
CA ASN A 215 -31.88 -1.87 23.15
C ASN A 215 -31.89 -0.33 23.23
N THR A 216 -30.70 0.29 23.14
CA THR A 216 -30.55 1.75 23.23
C THR A 216 -30.82 2.44 21.91
N LEU A 217 -30.28 1.91 20.81
CA LEU A 217 -30.28 2.55 19.47
C LEU A 217 -31.46 2.04 18.61
N GLY A 218 -32.00 0.89 18.90
CA GLY A 218 -33.11 0.30 18.14
C GLY A 218 -32.75 0.09 16.67
N ASN A 219 -33.52 0.70 15.78
CA ASN A 219 -33.29 0.62 14.32
C ASN A 219 -32.20 1.56 13.81
N HIS A 220 -31.60 2.37 14.66
CA HIS A 220 -30.48 3.25 14.32
C HIS A 220 -29.12 2.57 14.53
N MET A 221 -29.09 1.34 15.02
CA MET A 221 -27.85 0.56 15.13
C MET A 221 -27.23 0.33 13.74
N PRO A 222 -25.92 0.58 13.56
CA PRO A 222 -25.25 0.33 12.30
C PRO A 222 -25.34 -1.14 11.89
N LYS A 223 -25.60 -1.40 10.59
CA LYS A 223 -25.56 -2.76 10.06
C LYS A 223 -24.16 -3.32 10.19
N SER A 224 -24.06 -4.56 10.60
CA SER A 224 -22.79 -5.26 10.78
C SER A 224 -22.82 -6.61 10.06
N PHE A 225 -21.65 -7.18 9.85
CA PHE A 225 -21.47 -8.41 9.08
C PHE A 225 -20.59 -9.39 9.85
N ALA A 226 -20.87 -10.68 9.72
CA ALA A 226 -20.05 -11.73 10.33
C ALA A 226 -19.71 -12.81 9.30
N VAL A 227 -18.42 -13.01 9.08
CA VAL A 227 -17.90 -14.05 8.19
C VAL A 227 -17.58 -15.29 9.00
N MET A 228 -18.32 -16.36 8.75
CA MET A 228 -18.14 -17.64 9.42
C MET A 228 -18.65 -18.78 8.53
N ARG A 229 -18.03 -19.96 8.66
CA ARG A 229 -18.61 -21.18 8.12
C ARG A 229 -19.78 -21.60 9.03
N ASN A 230 -20.99 -21.44 8.55
CA ASN A 230 -22.20 -21.73 9.32
C ASN A 230 -23.16 -22.57 8.48
N GLU A 231 -23.57 -23.71 9.02
CA GLU A 231 -24.61 -24.57 8.46
C GLU A 231 -25.94 -24.47 9.24
N ASN A 232 -26.01 -23.56 10.24
CA ASN A 232 -27.13 -23.49 11.18
C ASN A 232 -28.00 -22.24 10.94
N ASN A 233 -29.14 -22.43 10.31
CA ASN A 233 -30.13 -21.38 10.06
C ASN A 233 -30.66 -20.66 11.34
N TYR A 234 -30.51 -21.24 12.52
CA TYR A 234 -30.89 -20.59 13.78
C TYR A 234 -29.95 -19.41 14.07
N LEU A 235 -28.65 -19.59 13.93
CA LEU A 235 -27.66 -18.51 14.17
C LEU A 235 -27.90 -17.33 13.25
N GLU A 236 -28.20 -17.58 11.97
CA GLU A 236 -28.50 -16.52 11.01
C GLU A 236 -29.71 -15.68 11.44
N LYS A 237 -30.81 -16.36 11.84
CA LYS A 237 -32.02 -15.69 12.34
C LYS A 237 -31.76 -14.93 13.64
N PHE A 238 -31.03 -15.54 14.58
CA PHE A 238 -30.71 -14.93 15.87
C PHE A 238 -29.90 -13.63 15.68
N TRP A 239 -28.82 -13.65 14.90
CA TRP A 239 -27.95 -12.47 14.71
C TRP A 239 -28.60 -11.39 13.85
N LYS A 240 -29.53 -11.76 12.99
CA LYS A 240 -30.33 -10.80 12.22
C LYS A 240 -31.20 -9.89 13.12
N GLU A 241 -31.65 -10.36 14.27
CA GLU A 241 -32.35 -9.53 15.29
C GLU A 241 -31.45 -8.39 15.82
N TYR A 242 -30.12 -8.56 15.72
CA TYR A 242 -29.12 -7.58 16.15
C TYR A 242 -28.50 -6.80 14.99
N ASP A 243 -29.14 -6.78 13.81
CA ASP A 243 -28.66 -6.13 12.59
C ASP A 243 -27.28 -6.66 12.12
N ILE A 244 -26.95 -7.92 12.46
CA ILE A 244 -25.74 -8.60 11.99
C ILE A 244 -26.12 -9.59 10.88
N THR A 245 -25.56 -9.38 9.69
CA THR A 245 -25.74 -10.28 8.53
C THR A 245 -24.63 -11.33 8.52
N ILE A 246 -24.98 -12.62 8.57
CA ILE A 246 -24.01 -13.71 8.45
C ILE A 246 -23.70 -13.97 6.99
N ILE A 247 -22.40 -14.03 6.68
CA ILE A 247 -21.84 -14.40 5.38
C ILE A 247 -21.17 -15.77 5.55
N ASN A 248 -21.78 -16.81 4.93
CA ASN A 248 -21.27 -18.18 5.03
C ASN A 248 -20.11 -18.37 4.05
N GLU A 249 -18.88 -18.10 4.51
CA GLU A 249 -17.66 -18.20 3.69
C GLU A 249 -16.42 -18.46 4.53
N ASP A 250 -15.34 -18.88 3.86
CA ASP A 250 -14.01 -18.91 4.45
C ASP A 250 -13.48 -17.48 4.64
N ALA A 251 -12.85 -17.21 5.78
CA ALA A 251 -12.38 -15.88 6.14
C ALA A 251 -11.32 -15.34 5.17
N THR A 252 -10.39 -16.19 4.70
CA THR A 252 -9.30 -15.79 3.81
C THR A 252 -9.83 -15.49 2.40
N LEU A 253 -10.73 -16.35 1.89
CA LEU A 253 -11.38 -16.11 0.59
C LEU A 253 -12.21 -14.84 0.62
N PHE A 254 -12.99 -14.64 1.69
CA PHE A 254 -13.79 -13.43 1.85
C PHE A 254 -12.92 -12.17 1.89
N LEU A 255 -11.84 -12.18 2.68
CA LEU A 255 -10.94 -11.02 2.78
C LEU A 255 -10.22 -10.71 1.48
N THR A 256 -9.86 -11.73 0.69
CA THR A 256 -9.25 -11.55 -0.63
C THR A 256 -10.20 -10.79 -1.56
N GLU A 257 -11.46 -11.21 -1.63
CA GLU A 257 -12.46 -10.56 -2.48
C GLU A 257 -12.86 -9.17 -1.95
N LEU A 258 -12.91 -9.00 -0.61
CA LEU A 258 -13.17 -7.70 0.00
C LEU A 258 -12.04 -6.70 -0.31
N GLU A 259 -10.78 -7.11 -0.20
CA GLU A 259 -9.62 -6.28 -0.53
C GLU A 259 -9.71 -5.80 -1.99
N ASN A 260 -10.01 -6.73 -2.92
CA ASN A 260 -10.17 -6.41 -4.34
C ASN A 260 -11.33 -5.43 -4.57
N THR A 261 -12.47 -5.64 -3.88
CA THR A 261 -13.65 -4.77 -4.03
C THR A 261 -13.41 -3.38 -3.43
N VAL A 262 -12.75 -3.29 -2.25
CA VAL A 262 -12.36 -2.02 -1.62
C VAL A 262 -11.47 -1.22 -2.56
N LYS A 263 -10.44 -1.86 -3.12
CA LYS A 263 -9.56 -1.23 -4.11
C LYS A 263 -10.35 -0.75 -5.31
N LYS A 264 -11.16 -1.61 -5.91
CA LYS A 264 -11.96 -1.28 -7.09
C LYS A 264 -12.90 -0.09 -6.85
N LEU A 265 -13.62 -0.06 -5.72
CA LEU A 265 -14.55 1.03 -5.41
C LEU A 265 -13.81 2.32 -5.02
N LYS A 266 -12.71 2.24 -4.27
CA LYS A 266 -11.87 3.39 -3.95
C LYS A 266 -11.43 4.12 -5.23
N TYR A 267 -11.20 3.37 -6.31
CA TYR A 267 -10.77 3.88 -7.59
C TYR A 267 -11.92 4.30 -8.52
N GLN A 268 -13.11 3.72 -8.36
CA GLN A 268 -14.32 4.20 -9.08
C GLN A 268 -14.81 5.57 -8.57
N LEU A 269 -14.48 5.92 -7.33
CA LEU A 269 -14.80 7.21 -6.71
C LEU A 269 -13.77 8.31 -7.02
N GLN A 270 -12.65 7.98 -7.68
CA GLN A 270 -11.68 8.95 -8.18
C GLN A 270 -12.00 9.21 -9.66
N ASP A 271 -12.79 10.23 -9.92
CA ASP A 271 -13.09 10.71 -11.30
C ASP A 271 -11.82 11.15 -12.05
N ASP A 272 -10.68 11.30 -11.34
CA ASP A 272 -9.39 11.80 -11.84
C ASP A 272 -8.44 10.70 -12.36
N LEU A 273 -8.83 9.41 -12.35
CA LEU A 273 -7.94 8.34 -12.83
C LEU A 273 -8.03 8.17 -14.34
N GLU A 274 -6.88 8.21 -15.01
CA GLU A 274 -6.82 7.88 -16.43
C GLU A 274 -7.36 6.47 -16.70
N PRO A 275 -8.14 6.29 -17.79
CA PRO A 275 -8.82 5.02 -18.09
C PRO A 275 -7.89 3.79 -18.11
N TRP A 276 -6.63 3.94 -18.52
CA TRP A 276 -5.65 2.86 -18.54
C TRP A 276 -5.27 2.35 -17.14
N MET A 277 -5.34 3.20 -16.12
CA MET A 277 -5.04 2.80 -14.74
C MET A 277 -6.09 1.83 -14.19
N LYS A 278 -7.27 1.76 -14.79
CA LYS A 278 -8.34 0.80 -14.45
C LYS A 278 -8.14 -0.58 -15.10
N ASN A 279 -7.13 -0.73 -15.96
CA ASN A 279 -6.80 -2.01 -16.61
C ASN A 279 -6.17 -2.98 -15.58
N PRO A 280 -6.54 -4.27 -15.59
CA PRO A 280 -6.03 -5.29 -14.65
C PRO A 280 -4.50 -5.35 -14.55
N PHE A 281 -3.77 -5.04 -15.61
CA PHE A 281 -2.30 -5.03 -15.61
C PHE A 281 -1.69 -3.94 -14.73
N PHE A 282 -2.46 -2.91 -14.37
CA PHE A 282 -1.95 -1.73 -13.66
C PHE A 282 -2.62 -1.51 -12.30
N MET A 283 -3.39 -2.48 -11.81
CA MET A 283 -4.14 -2.35 -10.55
C MET A 283 -3.24 -2.05 -9.33
N GLU A 284 -2.02 -2.57 -9.29
CA GLU A 284 -1.11 -2.28 -8.18
C GLU A 284 -0.60 -0.83 -8.18
N LEU A 285 -0.60 -0.16 -9.34
CA LEU A 285 -0.20 1.25 -9.45
C LEU A 285 -1.22 2.20 -8.81
N LEU A 286 -2.44 1.75 -8.61
CA LEU A 286 -3.50 2.53 -7.96
C LEU A 286 -3.21 2.83 -6.48
N GLU A 287 -2.28 2.10 -5.85
CA GLU A 287 -1.80 2.40 -4.50
C GLU A 287 -0.84 3.60 -4.46
N ILE A 288 -0.32 4.00 -5.63
CA ILE A 288 0.57 5.15 -5.76
C ILE A 288 -0.27 6.43 -5.74
N ARG A 289 -0.01 7.29 -4.77
CA ARG A 289 -0.62 8.63 -4.75
C ARG A 289 0.12 9.52 -5.75
N GLY A 290 -0.46 9.74 -6.91
CA GLY A 290 0.10 10.50 -8.01
C GLY A 290 0.14 9.70 -9.31
N LEU A 291 0.68 10.29 -10.38
CA LEU A 291 0.84 9.60 -11.66
C LEU A 291 2.04 8.65 -11.58
N PRO A 292 1.86 7.36 -11.92
CA PRO A 292 2.98 6.42 -11.98
C PRO A 292 4.03 6.87 -12.98
N THR A 293 5.29 6.61 -12.68
CA THR A 293 6.37 6.77 -13.65
C THR A 293 6.32 5.65 -14.69
N GLU A 294 6.86 5.89 -15.88
CA GLU A 294 6.96 4.87 -16.92
C GLU A 294 7.63 3.57 -16.43
N THR A 295 8.70 3.69 -15.63
CA THR A 295 9.37 2.53 -15.01
C THR A 295 8.42 1.74 -14.13
N GLN A 296 7.59 2.39 -13.31
CA GLN A 296 6.60 1.72 -12.46
C GLN A 296 5.52 1.03 -13.30
N VAL A 297 5.08 1.64 -14.39
CA VAL A 297 4.11 1.02 -15.32
C VAL A 297 4.69 -0.25 -15.94
N ILE A 298 5.94 -0.20 -16.39
CA ILE A 298 6.62 -1.38 -16.95
C ILE A 298 6.80 -2.48 -15.92
N ASP A 299 7.23 -2.15 -14.71
CA ASP A 299 7.44 -3.14 -13.64
C ASP A 299 6.12 -3.82 -13.24
N ALA A 300 5.02 -3.06 -13.13
CA ALA A 300 3.69 -3.61 -12.87
C ALA A 300 3.21 -4.53 -14.02
N LEU A 301 3.40 -4.10 -15.26
CA LEU A 301 3.06 -4.87 -16.45
C LEU A 301 3.77 -6.24 -16.46
N LEU A 302 5.09 -6.25 -16.29
CA LEU A 302 5.89 -7.48 -16.32
C LEU A 302 5.51 -8.44 -15.19
N LYS A 303 5.26 -7.93 -14.01
CA LYS A 303 4.79 -8.71 -12.86
C LYS A 303 3.45 -9.37 -13.12
N GLU A 304 2.48 -8.64 -13.67
CA GLU A 304 1.16 -9.17 -13.98
C GLU A 304 1.20 -10.16 -15.16
N ILE A 305 2.05 -9.95 -16.17
CA ILE A 305 2.29 -10.92 -17.25
C ILE A 305 2.75 -12.25 -16.66
N LYS A 306 3.74 -12.24 -15.78
CA LYS A 306 4.25 -13.46 -15.14
C LYS A 306 3.17 -14.17 -14.34
N ARG A 307 2.36 -13.44 -13.58
CA ARG A 307 1.23 -14.00 -12.84
C ARG A 307 0.23 -14.70 -13.78
N LYS A 308 -0.12 -14.06 -14.91
CA LYS A 308 -1.04 -14.64 -15.89
C LYS A 308 -0.47 -15.90 -16.57
N ILE A 309 0.84 -15.94 -16.82
CA ILE A 309 1.52 -17.16 -17.31
C ILE A 309 1.43 -18.28 -16.26
N GLU A 310 1.66 -17.99 -14.98
CA GLU A 310 1.51 -18.95 -13.88
C GLU A 310 0.06 -19.43 -13.72
N ASP A 311 -0.91 -18.56 -13.92
CA ASP A 311 -2.35 -18.87 -13.89
C ASP A 311 -2.80 -19.70 -15.13
N GLY A 312 -1.91 -19.93 -16.11
CA GLY A 312 -2.17 -20.74 -17.29
C GLY A 312 -3.05 -20.06 -18.35
N VAL A 313 -2.99 -18.73 -18.45
CA VAL A 313 -3.68 -17.98 -19.51
C VAL A 313 -3.08 -18.37 -20.87
N GLU A 314 -3.94 -18.64 -21.86
CA GLU A 314 -3.54 -19.00 -23.22
C GLU A 314 -2.72 -17.88 -23.87
N ASP A 315 -1.61 -18.25 -24.56
CA ASP A 315 -0.60 -17.33 -25.06
C ASP A 315 -1.17 -16.25 -26.01
N ASP A 316 -2.06 -16.62 -26.93
CA ASP A 316 -2.66 -15.68 -27.88
C ASP A 316 -3.59 -14.67 -27.17
N ILE A 317 -4.35 -15.14 -26.17
CA ILE A 317 -5.20 -14.28 -25.34
C ILE A 317 -4.34 -13.32 -24.50
N LEU A 318 -3.26 -13.84 -23.93
CA LEU A 318 -2.33 -13.02 -23.13
C LEU A 318 -1.66 -11.94 -23.99
N LYS A 319 -1.22 -12.30 -25.21
CA LYS A 319 -0.62 -11.36 -26.17
C LYS A 319 -1.59 -10.21 -26.52
N GLU A 320 -2.85 -10.54 -26.81
CA GLU A 320 -3.90 -9.55 -27.11
C GLU A 320 -4.13 -8.61 -25.90
N GLN A 321 -4.31 -9.15 -24.71
CA GLN A 321 -4.49 -8.37 -23.48
C GLN A 321 -3.34 -7.41 -23.18
N ILE A 322 -2.09 -7.83 -23.42
CA ILE A 322 -0.91 -6.98 -23.23
C ILE A 322 -0.89 -5.84 -24.25
N ASN A 323 -1.13 -6.15 -25.53
CA ASN A 323 -1.16 -5.15 -26.59
C ASN A 323 -2.22 -4.08 -26.31
N ASP A 324 -3.42 -4.48 -25.89
CA ASP A 324 -4.51 -3.57 -25.53
C ASP A 324 -4.13 -2.71 -24.32
N ALA A 325 -3.53 -3.32 -23.29
CA ALA A 325 -3.12 -2.60 -22.08
C ALA A 325 -2.07 -1.53 -22.38
N ILE A 326 -1.01 -1.88 -23.14
CA ILE A 326 0.05 -0.93 -23.50
C ILE A 326 -0.48 0.15 -24.45
N SER A 327 -1.26 -0.23 -25.46
CA SER A 327 -1.87 0.73 -26.40
C SER A 327 -2.74 1.76 -25.67
N LEU A 328 -3.51 1.30 -24.69
CA LEU A 328 -4.32 2.20 -23.86
C LEU A 328 -3.46 3.17 -23.04
N VAL A 329 -2.32 2.72 -22.46
CA VAL A 329 -1.38 3.63 -21.77
C VAL A 329 -0.83 4.66 -22.76
N LEU A 330 -0.34 4.23 -23.92
CA LEU A 330 0.31 5.11 -24.90
C LEU A 330 -0.66 6.12 -25.51
N GLN A 331 -1.96 5.83 -25.54
CA GLN A 331 -2.99 6.80 -25.95
C GLN A 331 -3.00 8.03 -25.03
N TYR A 332 -2.81 7.84 -23.72
CA TYR A 332 -2.81 8.90 -22.71
C TYR A 332 -1.39 9.41 -22.37
N ARG A 333 -0.37 8.56 -22.58
CA ARG A 333 1.04 8.81 -22.22
C ARG A 333 1.96 8.61 -23.41
N LYS A 334 1.81 9.47 -24.43
CA LYS A 334 2.57 9.41 -25.68
C LYS A 334 4.09 9.51 -25.50
N ASN A 335 4.53 10.08 -24.38
CA ASN A 335 5.93 10.24 -23.99
C ASN A 335 6.52 9.06 -23.20
N TYR A 336 5.80 7.93 -23.10
CA TYR A 336 6.31 6.69 -22.49
C TYR A 336 7.02 5.84 -23.57
N HIS A 337 8.18 6.29 -24.02
CA HIS A 337 8.91 5.70 -25.14
C HIS A 337 9.48 4.32 -24.82
N ALA A 338 9.98 4.10 -23.60
CA ALA A 338 10.48 2.80 -23.20
C ALA A 338 9.36 1.74 -23.13
N LEU A 339 8.11 2.13 -22.85
CA LEU A 339 6.96 1.24 -22.89
C LEU A 339 6.60 0.86 -24.32
N GLY A 340 6.72 1.79 -25.28
CA GLY A 340 6.55 1.50 -26.71
C GLY A 340 7.58 0.50 -27.23
N ASN A 341 8.86 0.73 -26.92
CA ASN A 341 9.95 -0.19 -27.27
C ASN A 341 9.76 -1.58 -26.64
N LEU A 342 9.29 -1.63 -25.39
CA LEU A 342 8.98 -2.87 -24.70
C LEU A 342 7.86 -3.66 -25.38
N LEU A 343 6.87 -2.98 -25.97
CA LEU A 343 5.78 -3.64 -26.70
C LEU A 343 6.33 -4.45 -27.89
N ASP A 344 7.27 -3.89 -28.65
CA ASP A 344 7.92 -4.58 -29.76
C ASP A 344 8.73 -5.78 -29.28
N GLU A 345 9.46 -5.64 -28.17
CA GLU A 345 10.22 -6.71 -27.56
C GLU A 345 9.32 -7.85 -27.07
N ILE A 346 8.20 -7.53 -26.40
CA ILE A 346 7.21 -8.50 -25.95
C ILE A 346 6.61 -9.25 -27.15
N ASN A 347 6.22 -8.55 -28.21
CA ASN A 347 5.68 -9.18 -29.42
C ASN A 347 6.70 -10.15 -30.05
N ASN A 348 7.97 -9.77 -30.11
CA ASN A 348 9.04 -10.63 -30.59
C ASN A 348 9.22 -11.88 -29.71
N ILE A 349 9.08 -11.77 -28.38
CA ILE A 349 9.13 -12.92 -27.47
C ILE A 349 8.02 -13.93 -27.80
N PHE A 350 6.78 -13.46 -27.97
CA PHE A 350 5.66 -14.35 -28.33
C PHE A 350 5.88 -15.05 -29.68
N ASP A 351 6.39 -14.31 -30.67
CA ASP A 351 6.62 -14.86 -32.01
C ASP A 351 7.81 -15.86 -32.02
N CYS A 352 8.88 -15.58 -31.25
CA CYS A 352 9.98 -16.51 -31.06
C CYS A 352 9.55 -17.80 -30.34
N CYS A 353 8.74 -17.70 -29.29
CA CYS A 353 8.29 -18.86 -28.54
C CYS A 353 7.36 -19.78 -29.35
N LYS A 354 6.65 -19.25 -30.36
CA LYS A 354 5.87 -20.08 -31.31
C LYS A 354 6.73 -20.91 -32.25
N THR A 355 7.96 -20.49 -32.55
CA THR A 355 8.84 -21.08 -33.55
C THR A 355 10.03 -21.83 -32.97
N SER A 356 10.33 -21.65 -31.70
CA SER A 356 11.49 -22.22 -31.00
C SER A 356 11.07 -22.97 -29.72
N ASN A 357 11.98 -23.79 -29.17
CA ASN A 357 11.74 -24.53 -27.91
C ASN A 357 11.89 -23.67 -26.65
N CYS A 358 11.66 -22.36 -26.69
CA CYS A 358 11.64 -21.52 -25.50
C CYS A 358 10.22 -21.43 -24.90
N THR A 359 10.14 -21.16 -23.59
CA THR A 359 8.89 -20.91 -22.89
C THR A 359 8.74 -19.42 -22.61
N LEU A 360 7.52 -18.89 -22.67
CA LEU A 360 7.23 -17.49 -22.30
C LEU A 360 7.81 -17.15 -20.93
N TRP A 361 7.61 -18.03 -19.95
CA TRP A 361 8.16 -17.86 -18.60
C TRP A 361 9.68 -17.62 -18.59
N SER A 362 10.44 -18.41 -19.37
CA SER A 362 11.89 -18.27 -19.48
C SER A 362 12.29 -16.91 -20.08
N GLU A 363 11.61 -16.48 -21.13
CA GLU A 363 11.93 -15.25 -21.84
C GLU A 363 11.55 -14.01 -21.01
N PHE A 364 10.39 -14.01 -20.35
CA PHE A 364 9.99 -12.91 -19.45
C PHE A 364 10.90 -12.83 -18.21
N ASN A 365 11.42 -13.94 -17.69
CA ASN A 365 12.43 -13.89 -16.62
C ASN A 365 13.75 -13.30 -17.11
N LYS A 366 14.17 -13.55 -18.35
CA LYS A 366 15.36 -12.89 -18.92
C LYS A 366 15.16 -11.40 -19.06
N LEU A 367 13.99 -10.97 -19.53
CA LEU A 367 13.63 -9.57 -19.67
C LEU A 367 13.64 -8.84 -18.32
N GLU A 368 13.02 -9.42 -17.28
CA GLU A 368 13.04 -8.87 -15.93
C GLU A 368 14.47 -8.76 -15.39
N LYS A 369 15.26 -9.82 -15.52
CA LYS A 369 16.66 -9.81 -15.09
C LYS A 369 17.49 -8.75 -15.82
N HIS A 370 17.25 -8.56 -17.12
CA HIS A 370 17.90 -7.48 -17.88
C HIS A 370 17.58 -6.10 -17.29
N ARG A 371 16.33 -5.84 -16.88
CA ARG A 371 15.92 -4.59 -16.23
C ARG A 371 16.53 -4.42 -14.83
N GLU A 372 16.66 -5.51 -14.07
CA GLU A 372 17.38 -5.50 -12.79
C GLU A 372 18.87 -5.16 -13.01
N ASP A 373 19.50 -5.72 -14.03
CA ASP A 373 20.89 -5.42 -14.41
C ASP A 373 21.08 -3.95 -14.80
N ILE A 374 20.13 -3.36 -15.54
CA ILE A 374 20.11 -1.91 -15.84
C ILE A 374 20.09 -1.10 -14.54
N THR A 375 19.18 -1.44 -13.64
CA THR A 375 19.06 -0.78 -12.34
C THR A 375 20.35 -0.90 -11.53
N HIS A 376 20.93 -2.09 -11.47
CA HIS A 376 22.20 -2.34 -10.78
C HIS A 376 23.36 -1.51 -11.37
N LYS A 377 23.47 -1.45 -12.68
CA LYS A 377 24.51 -0.66 -13.38
C LYS A 377 24.41 0.83 -13.06
N ILE A 378 23.20 1.39 -13.06
CA ILE A 378 22.98 2.80 -12.68
C ILE A 378 23.33 3.02 -11.21
N ASN A 379 22.84 2.15 -10.32
CA ASN A 379 23.04 2.27 -8.88
C ASN A 379 24.51 2.08 -8.46
N SER A 380 25.29 1.24 -9.17
CA SER A 380 26.71 1.06 -8.88
C SER A 380 27.54 2.34 -9.05
N LYS A 381 27.05 3.31 -9.82
CA LYS A 381 27.67 4.61 -10.03
C LYS A 381 27.31 5.66 -8.95
N CYS A 382 26.55 5.29 -7.92
CA CYS A 382 25.98 6.24 -6.97
C CYS A 382 27.00 7.18 -6.31
N LEU A 383 28.17 6.67 -5.89
CA LEU A 383 29.22 7.49 -5.28
C LEU A 383 29.86 8.46 -6.29
N GLU A 384 30.08 8.02 -7.54
CA GLU A 384 30.61 8.86 -8.63
C GLU A 384 29.61 9.94 -9.04
N VAL A 385 28.31 9.57 -9.12
CA VAL A 385 27.25 10.51 -9.47
C VAL A 385 27.12 11.60 -8.43
N ILE A 386 27.18 11.27 -7.15
CA ILE A 386 27.04 12.25 -6.06
C ILE A 386 28.33 13.05 -5.85
N GLY A 387 29.51 12.41 -5.97
CA GLY A 387 30.80 13.07 -5.73
C GLY A 387 30.86 13.71 -4.34
N GLU A 388 31.30 14.98 -4.30
CA GLU A 388 31.41 15.76 -3.06
C GLU A 388 30.19 16.62 -2.73
N ALA A 389 29.09 16.49 -3.50
CA ALA A 389 27.87 17.28 -3.29
C ALA A 389 27.26 17.01 -1.92
N LYS A 390 26.89 18.08 -1.22
CA LYS A 390 26.23 18.05 0.10
C LYS A 390 24.80 18.58 0.07
N ASN A 391 24.48 19.46 -0.88
CA ASN A 391 23.16 20.05 -1.06
C ASN A 391 22.65 19.67 -2.45
N ILE A 392 21.71 18.73 -2.49
CA ILE A 392 21.23 18.14 -3.74
C ILE A 392 19.77 18.52 -3.96
N LEU A 393 19.46 19.09 -5.11
CA LEU A 393 18.09 19.35 -5.55
C LEU A 393 17.56 18.16 -6.34
N LEU A 394 16.39 17.68 -5.93
CA LEU A 394 15.57 16.73 -6.68
C LEU A 394 14.36 17.47 -7.23
N PHE A 395 14.10 17.32 -8.53
CA PHE A 395 12.92 17.89 -9.17
C PHE A 395 12.25 16.87 -10.07
N SER A 396 10.94 16.70 -9.92
CA SER A 396 10.16 15.57 -10.44
C SER A 396 10.46 14.23 -9.75
N GLN A 397 9.42 13.41 -9.63
CA GLN A 397 9.56 12.07 -9.08
C GLN A 397 10.20 11.14 -10.11
N SER A 398 11.30 10.52 -9.75
CA SER A 398 12.01 9.55 -10.59
C SER A 398 12.42 8.32 -9.78
N GLN A 399 11.94 7.14 -10.20
CA GLN A 399 12.31 5.89 -9.57
C GLN A 399 13.82 5.62 -9.69
N ARG A 400 14.46 5.99 -10.82
CA ARG A 400 15.89 5.80 -11.02
C ARG A 400 16.72 6.68 -10.08
N VAL A 401 16.32 7.94 -9.89
CA VAL A 401 16.97 8.85 -8.93
C VAL A 401 16.82 8.32 -7.51
N THR A 402 15.61 7.90 -7.10
CA THR A 402 15.39 7.38 -5.74
C THR A 402 16.11 6.07 -5.49
N ASN A 403 16.17 5.16 -6.46
CA ASN A 403 16.93 3.91 -6.34
C ASN A 403 18.44 4.18 -6.20
N LEU A 404 18.98 5.10 -6.99
CA LEU A 404 20.39 5.51 -6.89
C LEU A 404 20.69 6.09 -5.50
N LEU A 405 19.85 6.99 -4.99
CA LEU A 405 20.01 7.57 -3.65
C LEU A 405 19.89 6.52 -2.53
N ASN A 406 18.97 5.56 -2.65
CA ASN A 406 18.86 4.46 -1.70
C ASN A 406 20.10 3.55 -1.68
N SER A 407 20.86 3.50 -2.76
CA SER A 407 22.08 2.67 -2.88
C SER A 407 23.32 3.31 -2.26
N LEU A 408 23.27 4.60 -1.88
CA LEU A 408 24.38 5.26 -1.21
C LEU A 408 24.61 4.69 0.19
N PRO A 409 25.87 4.53 0.62
CA PRO A 409 26.18 4.13 2.00
C PRO A 409 25.64 5.12 3.03
N ALA A 410 25.20 4.61 4.19
CA ALA A 410 24.56 5.40 5.23
C ALA A 410 25.45 6.59 5.72
N TYR A 411 26.76 6.42 5.77
CA TYR A 411 27.68 7.51 6.14
C TYR A 411 27.61 8.68 5.17
N LYS A 412 27.54 8.41 3.86
CA LYS A 412 27.44 9.45 2.83
C LYS A 412 26.07 10.12 2.85
N GLN A 413 24.99 9.35 3.09
CA GLN A 413 23.65 9.88 3.23
C GLN A 413 23.54 10.91 4.36
N GLN A 414 24.21 10.70 5.50
CA GLN A 414 24.19 11.61 6.66
C GLN A 414 24.78 12.99 6.37
N GLU A 415 25.68 13.09 5.40
CA GLU A 415 26.34 14.33 5.00
C GLU A 415 25.48 15.19 4.06
N ILE A 416 24.44 14.60 3.46
CA ILE A 416 23.68 15.20 2.36
C ILE A 416 22.36 15.78 2.88
N GLN A 417 22.09 17.03 2.47
CA GLN A 417 20.80 17.70 2.54
C GLN A 417 20.11 17.57 1.19
N LEU A 418 18.93 16.92 1.15
CA LEU A 418 18.10 16.89 -0.05
C LEU A 418 17.08 18.03 -0.02
N TYR A 419 16.97 18.74 -1.12
CA TYR A 419 15.92 19.69 -1.41
C TYR A 419 15.01 19.07 -2.46
N ILE A 420 13.73 18.87 -2.15
CA ILE A 420 12.80 18.19 -3.06
C ILE A 420 11.74 19.21 -3.47
N GLY A 421 11.70 19.52 -4.76
CA GLY A 421 10.72 20.43 -5.36
C GLY A 421 9.31 19.85 -5.28
N GLU A 422 8.34 20.73 -5.04
CA GLU A 422 6.92 20.40 -4.93
C GLU A 422 6.35 19.78 -6.21
N CYS A 423 6.85 20.24 -7.36
CA CYS A 423 6.45 19.80 -8.71
C CYS A 423 4.96 20.00 -8.99
N ARG A 424 4.46 21.22 -8.76
CA ARG A 424 3.16 21.65 -9.29
C ARG A 424 3.29 21.87 -10.81
N PRO A 425 2.32 21.52 -11.61
CA PRO A 425 0.88 21.48 -11.36
C PRO A 425 0.21 20.11 -11.51
N LYS A 426 0.92 19.01 -11.44
CA LYS A 426 0.42 17.66 -11.78
C LYS A 426 -0.69 17.12 -10.88
N SER A 427 -1.04 17.77 -9.78
CA SER A 427 -2.07 17.29 -8.88
C SER A 427 -2.68 18.42 -8.03
N PRO A 428 -4.00 18.38 -7.77
CA PRO A 428 -4.68 19.32 -6.88
C PRO A 428 -4.22 19.22 -5.41
N ALA A 429 -3.61 18.09 -5.03
CA ALA A 429 -3.02 17.94 -3.70
C ALA A 429 -1.56 18.38 -3.74
N SER A 430 -1.30 19.57 -3.21
CA SER A 430 0.04 20.13 -3.07
C SER A 430 1.06 19.14 -2.50
N PHE A 431 2.31 19.18 -3.00
CA PHE A 431 3.44 18.33 -2.58
C PHE A 431 3.35 16.83 -2.85
N GLN A 432 2.48 16.34 -3.74
CA GLN A 432 2.34 14.88 -3.92
C GLN A 432 3.63 14.23 -4.40
N ASP A 433 4.28 14.74 -5.44
CA ASP A 433 5.54 14.18 -5.95
C ASP A 433 6.68 14.32 -4.93
N ALA A 434 6.77 15.46 -4.24
CA ALA A 434 7.75 15.67 -3.18
C ALA A 434 7.52 14.74 -1.99
N ILE A 435 6.26 14.59 -1.54
CA ILE A 435 5.90 13.70 -0.44
C ILE A 435 6.16 12.23 -0.81
N LEU A 436 5.84 11.83 -2.05
CA LEU A 436 6.10 10.48 -2.52
C LEU A 436 7.60 10.18 -2.54
N THR A 437 8.40 11.09 -3.10
CA THR A 437 9.86 10.97 -3.10
C THR A 437 10.43 10.90 -1.68
N ALA A 438 9.95 11.76 -0.77
CA ALA A 438 10.35 11.72 0.64
C ALA A 438 9.98 10.39 1.32
N LYS A 439 8.79 9.83 1.02
CA LYS A 439 8.37 8.51 1.53
C LYS A 439 9.24 7.38 1.00
N LEU A 440 9.64 7.40 -0.28
CA LEU A 440 10.55 6.42 -0.86
C LEU A 440 11.95 6.45 -0.23
N LEU A 441 12.34 7.59 0.35
CA LEU A 441 13.61 7.80 1.05
C LEU A 441 13.49 7.70 2.59
N LYS A 442 12.33 7.32 3.15
CA LYS A 442 12.07 7.33 4.61
C LYS A 442 13.05 6.51 5.45
N ASN A 443 13.60 5.43 4.89
CA ASN A 443 14.53 4.52 5.59
C ASN A 443 16.00 4.94 5.42
N THR A 444 16.27 6.09 4.78
CA THR A 444 17.60 6.65 4.57
C THR A 444 18.02 7.57 5.72
N LYS A 445 19.25 8.07 5.65
CA LYS A 445 19.81 9.00 6.65
C LYS A 445 19.90 10.45 6.16
N TYR A 446 19.31 10.75 5.00
CA TYR A 446 19.29 12.10 4.45
C TYR A 446 18.54 13.09 5.36
N LYS A 447 19.00 14.34 5.36
CA LYS A 447 18.18 15.47 5.81
C LYS A 447 17.32 15.91 4.61
N ILE A 448 16.00 15.96 4.76
CA ILE A 448 15.07 16.27 3.66
C ILE A 448 14.37 17.61 3.92
N ARG A 449 14.33 18.47 2.90
CA ARG A 449 13.55 19.71 2.85
C ARG A 449 12.61 19.68 1.65
N LEU A 450 11.32 19.82 1.87
CA LEU A 450 10.35 20.03 0.82
C LEU A 450 10.31 21.51 0.48
N VAL A 451 10.40 21.84 -0.81
CA VAL A 451 10.59 23.24 -1.28
C VAL A 451 9.51 23.58 -2.31
N PRO A 452 8.73 24.65 -2.11
CA PRO A 452 7.86 25.18 -3.15
C PRO A 452 8.64 25.51 -4.43
N ASP A 453 8.04 25.24 -5.59
CA ASP A 453 8.77 25.38 -6.88
C ASP A 453 9.35 26.78 -7.09
N ILE A 454 8.61 27.80 -6.71
CA ILE A 454 9.09 29.19 -6.81
C ILE A 454 10.31 29.47 -5.92
N ALA A 455 10.47 28.78 -4.81
CA ALA A 455 11.61 28.97 -3.92
C ALA A 455 12.88 28.29 -4.40
N ILE A 456 12.77 27.32 -5.33
CA ILE A 456 13.92 26.63 -5.93
C ILE A 456 14.88 27.64 -6.57
N PHE A 457 14.35 28.64 -7.28
CA PHE A 457 15.15 29.66 -7.96
C PHE A 457 16.05 30.43 -7.00
N HIS A 458 15.51 30.77 -5.81
CA HIS A 458 16.29 31.42 -4.75
C HIS A 458 17.50 30.55 -4.31
N TYR A 459 17.32 29.25 -4.13
CA TYR A 459 18.42 28.35 -3.74
C TYR A 459 19.45 28.18 -4.84
N LEU A 460 19.05 28.19 -6.12
CA LEU A 460 19.95 28.11 -7.26
C LEU A 460 20.76 29.39 -7.43
N GLU A 461 20.11 30.56 -7.40
CA GLU A 461 20.75 31.87 -7.53
C GLU A 461 21.78 32.14 -6.42
N ASN A 462 21.46 31.73 -5.18
CA ASN A 462 22.37 31.88 -4.03
C ASN A 462 23.43 30.77 -3.93
N LYS A 463 23.53 29.89 -4.95
CA LYS A 463 24.48 28.77 -4.97
C LYS A 463 24.41 27.90 -3.72
N SER A 464 23.20 27.74 -3.17
CA SER A 464 22.94 26.87 -2.02
C SER A 464 22.81 25.38 -2.41
N ILE A 465 22.76 25.09 -3.70
CA ILE A 465 22.66 23.75 -4.28
C ILE A 465 23.97 23.43 -4.98
N ASP A 466 24.54 22.25 -4.72
CA ASP A 466 25.80 21.78 -5.30
C ASP A 466 25.58 20.89 -6.53
N LEU A 467 24.41 20.23 -6.60
CA LEU A 467 24.06 19.25 -7.62
C LEU A 467 22.56 19.18 -7.82
N ILE A 468 22.13 19.04 -9.06
CA ILE A 468 20.74 18.75 -9.40
C ILE A 468 20.66 17.33 -9.95
N LEU A 469 19.72 16.53 -9.44
CA LEU A 469 19.39 15.20 -9.95
C LEU A 469 17.98 15.19 -10.51
N MET A 470 17.86 14.80 -11.77
CA MET A 470 16.57 14.62 -12.46
C MET A 470 16.51 13.29 -13.19
N GLY A 471 15.30 12.76 -13.37
CA GLY A 471 15.01 11.74 -14.36
C GLY A 471 14.63 12.36 -15.71
N ALA A 472 14.34 11.52 -16.70
CA ALA A 472 13.77 11.94 -17.97
C ALA A 472 12.60 11.03 -18.37
N HIS A 473 11.59 11.59 -19.02
CA HIS A 473 10.54 10.84 -19.69
C HIS A 473 11.00 10.36 -21.07
N GLY A 474 11.69 11.20 -21.82
CA GLY A 474 12.29 10.91 -23.11
C GLY A 474 13.55 11.74 -23.31
N VAL A 475 14.48 11.26 -24.13
CA VAL A 475 15.75 11.93 -24.47
C VAL A 475 15.95 11.86 -25.98
N TYR A 476 16.21 13.00 -26.61
CA TYR A 476 16.31 13.12 -28.07
C TYR A 476 17.70 13.44 -28.51
N LYS A 477 18.18 12.66 -29.51
CA LYS A 477 19.53 12.79 -30.12
C LYS A 477 19.46 13.05 -31.60
N THR A 478 20.50 13.68 -32.15
CA THR A 478 20.73 13.73 -33.59
C THR A 478 21.20 12.37 -34.12
N LYS A 479 21.21 12.23 -35.45
CA LYS A 479 21.82 11.06 -36.13
C LYS A 479 23.30 10.88 -35.81
N GLU A 480 23.99 11.96 -35.47
CA GLU A 480 25.39 11.99 -35.03
C GLU A 480 25.55 11.65 -33.53
N ASN A 481 24.47 11.16 -32.87
CA ASN A 481 24.47 10.77 -31.47
C ASN A 481 24.69 11.92 -30.48
N ILE A 482 24.34 13.15 -30.86
CA ILE A 482 24.44 14.35 -30.01
C ILE A 482 23.10 14.59 -29.33
N TYR A 483 23.09 14.76 -28.02
CA TYR A 483 21.90 15.09 -27.25
C TYR A 483 21.39 16.51 -27.61
N LYS A 484 20.09 16.63 -27.84
CA LYS A 484 19.43 17.89 -28.23
C LYS A 484 18.42 18.36 -27.19
N TYR A 485 17.57 17.46 -26.76
CA TYR A 485 16.47 17.76 -25.83
C TYR A 485 16.22 16.58 -24.90
N PHE A 486 15.61 16.88 -23.77
CA PHE A 486 14.95 15.87 -22.94
C PHE A 486 13.60 16.40 -22.44
N VAL A 487 12.69 15.49 -22.10
CA VAL A 487 11.36 15.79 -21.57
C VAL A 487 11.33 15.49 -20.08
N ASN A 488 10.89 16.45 -19.29
CA ASN A 488 10.64 16.27 -17.86
C ASN A 488 9.48 17.18 -17.39
N THR A 489 9.10 17.08 -16.12
CA THR A 489 8.03 17.89 -15.50
C THR A 489 8.24 19.39 -15.74
N CYS A 490 7.14 20.14 -15.92
CA CYS A 490 7.14 21.59 -16.07
C CYS A 490 7.93 22.28 -14.95
N GLY A 491 8.75 23.27 -15.30
CA GLY A 491 9.74 23.93 -14.45
C GLY A 491 11.17 23.44 -14.68
N SER A 492 11.36 22.26 -15.28
CA SER A 492 12.70 21.71 -15.55
C SER A 492 13.52 22.56 -16.49
N SER A 493 12.89 23.21 -17.49
CA SER A 493 13.56 24.10 -18.43
C SER A 493 14.15 25.33 -17.73
N SER A 494 13.35 25.98 -16.87
CA SER A 494 13.80 27.13 -16.08
C SER A 494 14.91 26.75 -15.09
N ILE A 495 14.78 25.61 -14.41
CA ILE A 495 15.80 25.10 -13.49
C ILE A 495 17.11 24.83 -14.25
N SER A 496 17.05 24.18 -15.42
CA SER A 496 18.22 23.90 -16.24
C SER A 496 18.97 25.18 -16.69
N GLN A 497 18.22 26.20 -17.13
CA GLN A 497 18.82 27.48 -17.56
C GLN A 497 19.48 28.23 -16.39
N ILE A 498 18.84 28.29 -15.23
CA ILE A 498 19.39 28.94 -14.04
C ILE A 498 20.61 28.16 -13.50
N ALA A 499 20.55 26.82 -13.55
CA ALA A 499 21.68 25.98 -13.18
C ALA A 499 22.90 26.25 -14.06
N GLU A 500 22.71 26.36 -15.39
CA GLU A 500 23.75 26.71 -16.34
C GLU A 500 24.37 28.07 -16.02
N LEU A 501 23.55 29.11 -15.82
CA LEU A 501 24.04 30.47 -15.46
C LEU A 501 24.84 30.49 -14.16
N ASN A 502 24.57 29.62 -13.22
CA ASN A 502 25.25 29.54 -11.93
C ASN A 502 26.34 28.44 -11.87
N ASN A 503 26.59 27.73 -12.95
CA ASN A 503 27.53 26.61 -13.05
C ASN A 503 27.22 25.49 -12.03
N ILE A 504 25.92 25.17 -11.79
CA ILE A 504 25.47 24.07 -10.94
C ILE A 504 25.26 22.85 -11.84
N PRO A 505 25.96 21.73 -11.64
CA PRO A 505 25.84 20.57 -12.51
C PRO A 505 24.44 19.94 -12.37
N LEU A 506 23.82 19.59 -13.51
CA LEU A 506 22.60 18.83 -13.61
C LEU A 506 22.93 17.44 -14.13
N LYS A 507 22.75 16.41 -13.30
CA LYS A 507 22.91 15.01 -13.72
C LYS A 507 21.55 14.42 -14.03
N LEU A 508 21.36 14.05 -15.29
CA LEU A 508 20.14 13.47 -15.82
C LEU A 508 20.26 11.96 -15.83
N ILE A 509 19.44 11.27 -15.00
CA ILE A 509 19.51 9.82 -14.79
C ILE A 509 18.40 9.15 -15.57
N PHE A 510 18.74 8.33 -16.55
CA PHE A 510 17.76 7.65 -17.39
C PHE A 510 18.29 6.34 -17.98
N GLU A 511 17.37 5.51 -18.45
CA GLU A 511 17.67 4.29 -19.20
C GLU A 511 17.93 4.64 -20.67
N LYS A 512 18.91 3.98 -21.28
CA LYS A 512 19.23 4.21 -22.69
C LYS A 512 18.06 3.92 -23.63
N GLU A 513 17.17 3.08 -23.21
CA GLU A 513 15.93 2.71 -23.90
C GLU A 513 14.93 3.88 -24.04
N LYS A 514 15.17 5.01 -23.34
CA LYS A 514 14.44 6.28 -23.48
C LYS A 514 15.01 7.23 -24.51
N GLU A 515 16.08 6.84 -25.20
CA GLU A 515 16.71 7.65 -26.24
C GLU A 515 16.00 7.46 -27.58
N GLU A 516 15.68 8.58 -28.22
CA GLU A 516 15.09 8.63 -29.56
C GLU A 516 15.85 9.53 -30.51
N LEU A 517 15.69 9.27 -31.81
CA LEU A 517 16.23 10.14 -32.82
C LEU A 517 15.37 11.39 -33.00
N TYR A 518 15.95 12.54 -32.80
CA TYR A 518 15.37 13.83 -33.13
C TYR A 518 15.32 13.99 -34.65
N VAL A 519 14.12 14.19 -35.19
CA VAL A 519 13.91 14.35 -36.64
C VAL A 519 13.76 15.82 -37.00
N ASP A 520 12.85 16.54 -36.34
CA ASP A 520 12.60 17.97 -36.51
C ASP A 520 11.82 18.56 -35.33
N GLU A 521 11.72 19.90 -35.26
CA GLU A 521 11.00 20.57 -34.16
C GLU A 521 9.49 20.29 -34.18
N SER A 522 8.89 20.04 -35.34
CA SER A 522 7.47 19.75 -35.47
C SER A 522 7.09 18.41 -34.84
N SER A 523 8.03 17.46 -34.78
CA SER A 523 7.81 16.17 -34.10
C SER A 523 7.72 16.30 -32.57
N LEU A 524 8.20 17.42 -32.01
CA LEU A 524 8.28 17.70 -30.58
C LEU A 524 7.16 18.65 -30.09
N GLU A 525 6.45 19.35 -31.00
CA GLU A 525 5.41 20.33 -30.64
C GLU A 525 4.25 19.74 -29.84
N ASN A 526 3.98 18.45 -29.98
CA ASN A 526 2.90 17.75 -29.26
C ASN A 526 3.31 17.22 -27.89
N ILE A 527 4.57 17.42 -27.44
CA ILE A 527 5.07 16.80 -26.22
C ILE A 527 4.82 17.69 -24.98
N SER A 528 4.69 19.01 -25.18
CA SER A 528 4.64 19.98 -24.08
C SER A 528 3.25 20.27 -23.51
N TYR A 529 2.18 19.79 -24.14
CA TYR A 529 0.82 20.15 -23.76
C TYR A 529 0.05 18.92 -23.26
N ASP A 530 -0.25 18.87 -21.97
CA ASP A 530 -1.41 18.13 -21.48
C ASP A 530 -2.64 18.99 -21.72
N GLU A 531 -3.58 18.49 -22.53
CA GLU A 531 -4.83 19.16 -22.82
C GLU A 531 -5.68 19.36 -21.56
N GLU A 532 -6.61 20.31 -21.61
CA GLU A 532 -7.46 20.91 -20.58
C GLU A 532 -8.11 19.97 -19.52
N GLU A 533 -8.06 18.66 -19.66
CA GLU A 533 -8.91 17.72 -18.91
C GLU A 533 -8.38 17.30 -17.52
N ASN A 534 -7.13 17.61 -17.16
CA ASN A 534 -6.51 17.06 -15.95
C ASN A 534 -6.25 18.04 -14.82
N ILE A 535 -6.83 19.22 -14.86
CA ILE A 535 -6.83 20.10 -13.71
C ILE A 535 -8.21 19.99 -13.08
N THR A 536 -8.31 19.25 -12.01
CA THR A 536 -9.35 19.51 -11.02
C THR A 536 -9.10 20.94 -10.52
N ALA A 537 -9.59 21.86 -11.34
CA ALA A 537 -9.74 23.24 -10.97
C ALA A 537 -10.42 23.22 -9.62
N ASN A 538 -9.85 23.92 -8.70
CA ASN A 538 -10.37 24.18 -7.38
C ASN A 538 -11.89 24.04 -7.38
N SER A 539 -12.41 23.12 -6.59
CA SER A 539 -13.84 22.93 -6.38
C SER A 539 -14.62 24.23 -6.06
N GLU A 540 -13.92 25.31 -5.80
CA GLU A 540 -14.44 26.65 -5.62
C GLU A 540 -14.72 27.40 -6.92
N ILE A 541 -13.92 27.21 -7.98
CA ILE A 541 -14.20 27.78 -9.32
C ILE A 541 -15.36 27.05 -9.96
N GLU A 542 -15.45 25.71 -9.80
CA GLU A 542 -16.57 24.92 -10.32
C GLU A 542 -17.90 25.20 -9.61
N LYS A 543 -17.85 25.62 -8.34
CA LYS A 543 -19.04 26.02 -7.56
C LYS A 543 -19.59 27.38 -7.96
N ASP A 544 -18.79 28.22 -8.58
CA ASP A 544 -19.21 29.54 -9.08
C ASP A 544 -19.44 29.48 -10.59
N ARG A 545 -20.72 29.37 -10.98
CA ARG A 545 -21.12 29.22 -12.37
C ARG A 545 -20.63 30.35 -13.28
N ASP A 546 -20.66 31.60 -12.80
CA ASP A 546 -20.20 32.75 -13.57
C ASP A 546 -18.69 32.77 -13.74
N LEU A 547 -17.95 32.23 -12.77
CA LEU A 547 -16.50 32.13 -12.80
C LEU A 547 -16.06 30.96 -13.70
N SER A 548 -16.74 29.82 -13.63
CA SER A 548 -16.43 28.63 -14.44
C SER A 548 -16.67 28.84 -15.93
N GLU A 549 -17.67 29.67 -16.32
CA GLU A 549 -17.93 30.01 -17.73
C GLU A 549 -16.87 30.96 -18.34
N ARG A 550 -16.14 31.71 -17.52
CA ARG A 550 -15.18 32.75 -17.95
C ARG A 550 -13.72 32.39 -17.69
N THR A 551 -13.47 31.39 -16.85
CA THR A 551 -12.12 31.02 -16.42
C THR A 551 -11.72 29.71 -17.07
N ARG A 552 -10.64 29.73 -17.84
CA ARG A 552 -9.97 28.52 -18.34
C ARG A 552 -8.63 28.41 -17.65
N ILE A 553 -8.33 27.24 -17.12
CA ILE A 553 -7.05 26.95 -16.50
C ILE A 553 -6.21 26.25 -17.57
N TYR A 554 -5.05 26.85 -17.90
CA TYR A 554 -4.06 26.23 -18.78
C TYR A 554 -2.97 25.62 -17.92
N ASN A 555 -2.67 24.35 -18.12
CA ASN A 555 -1.61 23.66 -17.46
C ASN A 555 -0.62 23.07 -18.47
N ILE A 556 0.66 23.22 -18.15
CA ILE A 556 1.76 22.59 -18.91
C ILE A 556 2.33 21.49 -18.00
N GLY A 557 2.10 20.23 -18.36
CA GLY A 557 2.56 19.08 -17.56
C GLY A 557 4.06 18.84 -17.69
N TYR A 558 4.61 19.08 -18.88
CA TYR A 558 6.00 18.74 -19.23
C TYR A 558 6.71 19.89 -19.95
N ASP A 559 8.01 20.00 -19.71
CA ASP A 559 8.95 20.85 -20.44
C ASP A 559 9.76 20.03 -21.43
N LEU A 560 9.94 20.58 -22.63
CA LEU A 560 10.99 20.19 -23.54
C LEU A 560 12.24 21.02 -23.19
N VAL A 561 13.20 20.38 -22.54
CA VAL A 561 14.40 21.02 -22.04
C VAL A 561 15.50 20.91 -23.08
N LYS A 562 16.02 22.05 -23.54
CA LYS A 562 17.14 22.08 -24.45
C LYS A 562 18.43 21.62 -23.74
N TRP A 563 19.18 20.73 -24.38
CA TRP A 563 20.43 20.25 -23.83
C TRP A 563 21.48 21.36 -23.83
N ASN A 564 22.23 21.51 -22.75
CA ASN A 564 23.33 22.44 -22.60
C ASN A 564 24.56 21.75 -21.99
N ASP A 565 25.71 22.43 -21.94
CA ASP A 565 26.98 21.86 -21.48
C ASP A 565 27.02 21.49 -19.99
N ASN A 566 26.02 21.97 -19.21
CA ASN A 566 25.93 21.70 -17.78
C ASN A 566 25.16 20.41 -17.47
N ILE A 567 24.52 19.79 -18.48
CA ILE A 567 23.75 18.56 -18.35
C ILE A 567 24.61 17.34 -18.61
N ILE A 568 24.77 16.50 -17.58
CA ILE A 568 25.58 15.30 -17.61
C ILE A 568 24.65 14.07 -17.64
N PRO A 569 24.67 13.26 -18.72
CA PRO A 569 23.88 12.06 -18.83
C PRO A 569 24.46 10.94 -17.96
N ILE A 570 23.59 10.26 -17.20
CA ILE A 570 23.92 9.07 -16.41
C ILE A 570 23.01 7.94 -16.88
N THR A 571 23.58 6.96 -17.55
CA THR A 571 22.85 5.83 -18.14
C THR A 571 23.36 4.47 -17.65
N ASN A 572 22.71 3.40 -18.08
CA ASN A 572 23.11 2.01 -17.85
C ASN A 572 24.32 1.56 -18.71
N THR A 573 24.81 2.39 -19.62
CA THR A 573 26.05 2.15 -20.34
C THR A 573 27.21 2.92 -19.69
N ASP A 574 28.45 2.53 -19.98
CA ASP A 574 29.63 3.22 -19.44
C ASP A 574 29.61 4.69 -19.86
N LEU A 575 30.03 5.57 -18.93
CA LEU A 575 30.24 6.98 -19.24
C LEU A 575 31.23 7.03 -20.39
N CYS A 576 30.78 7.41 -21.58
CA CYS A 576 31.68 7.79 -22.63
C CYS A 576 32.44 9.01 -22.12
N ASN A 577 33.74 8.86 -21.86
CA ASN A 577 34.64 9.98 -21.65
C ASN A 577 34.52 10.89 -22.87
N SER A 578 33.81 11.99 -22.76
CA SER A 578 33.75 13.07 -23.73
C SER A 578 34.88 14.05 -23.47
#